data_f6ac90b7dee8e71f4086bc4480ba46e7
#
_entry.id   f6ac90b7dee8e71f4086bc4480ba46e7
#
_cell.length_a   1.000
_cell.length_b   1.000
_cell.length_c   1.000
_cell.angle_alpha   90.00
_cell.angle_beta   90.00
_cell.angle_gamma   90.00
#
_symmetry.space_group_name_H-M   'P 1'
#
loop_
_entity.id
_entity.type
_entity.pdbx_description
1 polymer ?
#
loop_
_entity_poly.entity_id
_entity_poly.type
_entity_poly.pdbx_seq_one_letter_code
_entity_poly.pdbx_strand_id
1 'polypeptide(L)'
;MRFLAIALLFLSSWASASKLYIPMDGTQANHLKAYGLTYWILQQQVPVDWLLNYRGGSFLCEYNSTIENEAIVRGITYEVISDTQADQMSAVIASPASNQDLMRLEQFPKIAVYTPRSESPWDDAVVLALKYAEIPYQELYDEEVLNGDLSQYDWLHLHHEDFTGQYGKFHMAFHMHPWYQAQRQECEDIANKHGFTKVSDLKRAVAEKIQKFVVKGGYMFAMCSATDTYDIALATAETDMAAAVYDGDPADRSVNQKLDFQNTFAFVDFLVVTNPWEIEFSSIDINLSTRPIPRERDYFSLFEFSAKWDPIPTMLTQNHETTVKGFLGATTAFRKEHLRPNVIVLGENREAHEAKYIHGEYGRGFWTFYGGHDPEDYQHNIGEQPTDLRLHPNSPGYRLILNNILFPAAEKKKQKT
;
A
#
# COMPACT_ATOMS: atom_id res chain seq x y z
N MET A 1 -62.37 -31.06 -44.62
CA MET A 1 -61.79 -29.84 -44.05
C MET A 1 -60.87 -30.25 -42.90
N ARG A 2 -59.57 -30.18 -43.10
CA ARG A 2 -58.53 -30.46 -42.08
C ARG A 2 -57.98 -29.12 -41.57
N PHE A 3 -58.25 -28.78 -40.32
CA PHE A 3 -57.66 -27.60 -39.66
C PHE A 3 -56.24 -27.93 -39.20
N LEU A 4 -55.26 -27.23 -39.77
CA LEU A 4 -53.87 -27.27 -39.36
C LEU A 4 -53.70 -26.23 -38.26
N ALA A 5 -53.50 -26.65 -37.03
CA ALA A 5 -53.16 -25.75 -35.91
C ALA A 5 -51.64 -25.48 -35.94
N ILE A 6 -51.25 -24.27 -36.29
CA ILE A 6 -49.87 -23.77 -36.18
C ILE A 6 -49.64 -23.36 -34.74
N ALA A 7 -48.89 -24.13 -33.95
CA ALA A 7 -48.39 -23.75 -32.65
C ALA A 7 -47.17 -22.84 -32.84
N LEU A 8 -47.36 -21.52 -32.59
CA LEU A 8 -46.26 -20.58 -32.46
C LEU A 8 -45.55 -20.86 -31.11
N LEU A 9 -44.41 -21.51 -31.17
CA LEU A 9 -43.47 -21.56 -30.05
C LEU A 9 -42.80 -20.16 -29.90
N PHE A 10 -43.25 -19.40 -28.94
CA PHE A 10 -42.50 -18.24 -28.43
C PHE A 10 -41.24 -18.77 -27.71
N LEU A 11 -40.14 -18.84 -28.41
CA LEU A 11 -38.84 -18.91 -27.80
C LEU A 11 -38.57 -17.55 -27.14
N SER A 12 -38.97 -17.40 -25.88
CA SER A 12 -38.43 -16.34 -25.04
C SER A 12 -36.95 -16.63 -24.87
N SER A 13 -36.11 -15.97 -25.66
CA SER A 13 -34.70 -15.86 -25.35
C SER A 13 -34.61 -15.09 -24.02
N TRP A 14 -34.48 -15.82 -22.96
CA TRP A 14 -34.03 -15.23 -21.71
C TRP A 14 -32.64 -14.67 -22.02
N ALA A 15 -32.53 -13.35 -22.13
CA ALA A 15 -31.23 -12.71 -22.10
C ALA A 15 -30.60 -13.11 -20.76
N SER A 16 -29.73 -14.09 -20.79
CA SER A 16 -28.99 -14.51 -19.61
C SER A 16 -28.20 -13.28 -19.16
N ALA A 17 -28.41 -12.84 -17.92
CA ALA A 17 -27.56 -11.85 -17.31
C ALA A 17 -26.14 -12.43 -17.33
N SER A 18 -25.20 -11.75 -17.96
CA SER A 18 -23.90 -12.33 -18.26
C SER A 18 -22.75 -11.70 -17.50
N LYS A 19 -22.94 -10.52 -16.87
CA LYS A 19 -21.92 -9.83 -16.12
C LYS A 19 -22.38 -9.46 -14.71
N LEU A 20 -21.46 -9.53 -13.77
CA LEU A 20 -21.63 -8.99 -12.43
C LEU A 20 -20.80 -7.72 -12.33
N TYR A 21 -21.48 -6.62 -12.05
CA TYR A 21 -20.90 -5.28 -11.93
C TYR A 21 -20.87 -4.84 -10.47
N ILE A 22 -19.74 -4.37 -9.99
CA ILE A 22 -19.51 -3.90 -8.62
C ILE A 22 -19.20 -2.40 -8.68
N PRO A 23 -20.19 -1.51 -8.40
CA PRO A 23 -19.94 -0.07 -8.34
C PRO A 23 -18.98 0.27 -7.18
N MET A 24 -18.16 1.30 -7.37
CA MET A 24 -17.20 1.75 -6.38
C MET A 24 -17.34 3.25 -6.05
N ASP A 25 -18.48 3.84 -6.41
CA ASP A 25 -18.91 5.18 -6.02
C ASP A 25 -19.65 5.17 -4.67
N GLY A 26 -20.29 6.27 -4.29
CA GLY A 26 -21.05 6.41 -3.04
C GLY A 26 -22.24 5.46 -2.88
N THR A 27 -22.59 4.65 -3.90
CA THR A 27 -23.62 3.62 -3.81
C THR A 27 -23.13 2.30 -3.24
N GLN A 28 -21.81 2.11 -3.14
CA GLN A 28 -21.23 0.90 -2.55
C GLN A 28 -21.43 0.87 -1.05
N ALA A 29 -22.03 -0.21 -0.53
CA ALA A 29 -22.23 -0.39 0.91
C ALA A 29 -20.90 -0.65 1.65
N ASN A 30 -19.95 -1.33 1.02
CA ASN A 30 -18.68 -1.68 1.64
C ASN A 30 -17.55 -1.73 0.60
N HIS A 31 -16.84 -0.60 0.44
CA HIS A 31 -15.73 -0.49 -0.49
C HIS A 31 -14.60 -1.47 -0.16
N LEU A 32 -14.22 -1.58 1.12
CA LEU A 32 -13.07 -2.40 1.51
C LEU A 32 -13.30 -3.89 1.22
N LYS A 33 -14.50 -4.41 1.52
CA LYS A 33 -14.84 -5.80 1.19
C LYS A 33 -15.02 -6.04 -0.31
N ALA A 34 -15.35 -5.02 -1.10
CA ALA A 34 -15.42 -5.14 -2.55
C ALA A 34 -14.04 -5.47 -3.17
N TYR A 35 -12.96 -4.92 -2.63
CA TYR A 35 -11.59 -5.33 -3.01
C TYR A 35 -11.31 -6.79 -2.63
N GLY A 36 -11.72 -7.20 -1.43
CA GLY A 36 -11.60 -8.60 -1.00
C GLY A 36 -12.37 -9.56 -1.88
N LEU A 37 -13.60 -9.21 -2.30
CA LEU A 37 -14.36 -9.98 -3.28
C LEU A 37 -13.61 -10.06 -4.61
N THR A 38 -13.11 -8.93 -5.11
CA THR A 38 -12.34 -8.89 -6.37
C THR A 38 -11.10 -9.80 -6.29
N TYR A 39 -10.35 -9.73 -5.20
CA TYR A 39 -9.21 -10.62 -4.97
C TYR A 39 -9.63 -12.09 -4.94
N TRP A 40 -10.72 -12.43 -4.24
CA TRP A 40 -11.27 -13.78 -4.19
C TRP A 40 -11.73 -14.29 -5.56
N ILE A 41 -12.36 -13.43 -6.39
CA ILE A 41 -12.74 -13.77 -7.77
C ILE A 41 -11.49 -14.16 -8.59
N LEU A 42 -10.40 -13.41 -8.47
CA LEU A 42 -9.13 -13.71 -9.12
C LEU A 42 -8.54 -15.05 -8.64
N GLN A 43 -8.68 -15.40 -7.36
CA GLN A 43 -8.29 -16.71 -6.85
C GLN A 43 -9.11 -17.86 -7.47
N GLN A 44 -10.35 -17.60 -7.87
CA GLN A 44 -11.17 -18.57 -8.63
C GLN A 44 -10.79 -18.65 -10.13
N GLN A 45 -9.70 -17.97 -10.54
CA GLN A 45 -9.24 -17.89 -11.93
C GLN A 45 -10.26 -17.23 -12.88
N VAL A 46 -11.13 -16.40 -12.33
CA VAL A 46 -12.05 -15.57 -13.10
C VAL A 46 -11.43 -14.18 -13.26
N PRO A 47 -11.16 -13.73 -14.50
CA PRO A 47 -10.62 -12.39 -14.71
C PRO A 47 -11.64 -11.32 -14.35
N VAL A 48 -11.12 -10.17 -13.88
CA VAL A 48 -11.91 -9.00 -13.51
C VAL A 48 -11.44 -7.78 -14.29
N ASP A 49 -12.35 -7.03 -14.84
CA ASP A 49 -12.07 -5.74 -15.47
C ASP A 49 -12.19 -4.63 -14.41
N TRP A 50 -11.11 -3.91 -14.16
CA TRP A 50 -11.09 -2.70 -13.35
C TRP A 50 -11.40 -1.50 -14.24
N LEU A 51 -12.55 -0.86 -14.02
CA LEU A 51 -13.04 0.24 -14.83
C LEU A 51 -12.53 1.56 -14.23
N LEU A 52 -11.34 1.98 -14.68
CA LEU A 52 -10.62 3.13 -14.14
C LEU A 52 -11.41 4.42 -14.33
N ASN A 53 -11.56 5.18 -13.27
CA ASN A 53 -12.35 6.44 -13.19
C ASN A 53 -13.85 6.30 -13.56
N TYR A 54 -14.33 5.07 -13.77
CA TYR A 54 -15.75 4.84 -14.00
C TYR A 54 -16.45 4.48 -12.68
N ARG A 55 -17.41 5.30 -12.25
CA ARG A 55 -18.13 5.17 -10.98
C ARG A 55 -17.20 4.83 -9.79
N GLY A 56 -16.13 5.64 -9.63
CA GLY A 56 -15.15 5.49 -8.57
C GLY A 56 -14.13 4.36 -8.76
N GLY A 57 -13.94 3.84 -9.99
CA GLY A 57 -13.02 2.72 -10.25
C GLY A 57 -13.66 1.36 -9.93
N SER A 58 -14.75 1.07 -10.63
CA SER A 58 -15.61 -0.10 -10.44
C SER A 58 -15.00 -1.39 -10.98
N PHE A 59 -15.61 -2.54 -10.64
CA PHE A 59 -15.18 -3.84 -11.15
C PHE A 59 -16.30 -4.52 -11.95
N LEU A 60 -15.90 -5.28 -12.96
CA LEU A 60 -16.79 -6.06 -13.83
C LEU A 60 -16.21 -7.44 -14.07
N CYS A 61 -17.00 -8.50 -13.91
CA CYS A 61 -16.59 -9.86 -14.24
C CYS A 61 -17.73 -10.66 -14.88
N GLU A 62 -17.43 -11.86 -15.37
CA GLU A 62 -18.46 -12.80 -15.82
C GLU A 62 -19.40 -13.14 -14.67
N TYR A 63 -20.71 -13.17 -14.96
CA TYR A 63 -21.69 -13.58 -13.98
C TYR A 63 -21.53 -15.04 -13.61
N ASN A 64 -21.49 -15.31 -12.32
CA ASN A 64 -21.51 -16.64 -11.76
C ASN A 64 -22.30 -16.60 -10.45
N SER A 65 -23.24 -17.52 -10.25
CA SER A 65 -24.07 -17.58 -9.05
C SER A 65 -23.25 -17.77 -7.76
N THR A 66 -22.07 -18.38 -7.84
CA THR A 66 -21.16 -18.52 -6.69
C THR A 66 -20.57 -17.16 -6.33
N ILE A 67 -20.19 -16.33 -7.32
CA ILE A 67 -19.67 -14.96 -7.11
C ILE A 67 -20.79 -14.07 -6.56
N GLU A 68 -22.00 -14.18 -7.09
CA GLU A 68 -23.16 -13.42 -6.59
C GLU A 68 -23.45 -13.77 -5.13
N ASN A 69 -23.47 -15.05 -4.77
CA ASN A 69 -23.67 -15.48 -3.38
C ASN A 69 -22.57 -14.94 -2.46
N GLU A 70 -21.32 -14.93 -2.90
CA GLU A 70 -20.20 -14.38 -2.13
C GLU A 70 -20.34 -12.86 -1.94
N ALA A 71 -20.81 -12.13 -2.96
CA ALA A 71 -21.11 -10.70 -2.84
C ALA A 71 -22.21 -10.44 -1.80
N ILE A 72 -23.27 -11.26 -1.78
CA ILE A 72 -24.35 -11.20 -0.78
C ILE A 72 -23.80 -11.46 0.63
N VAL A 73 -23.01 -12.53 0.82
CA VAL A 73 -22.44 -12.91 2.11
C VAL A 73 -21.54 -11.79 2.67
N ARG A 74 -20.76 -11.13 1.80
CA ARG A 74 -19.88 -10.01 2.20
C ARG A 74 -20.62 -8.69 2.36
N GLY A 75 -21.90 -8.60 2.00
CA GLY A 75 -22.70 -7.38 2.08
C GLY A 75 -22.26 -6.31 1.07
N ILE A 76 -21.86 -6.72 -0.11
CA ILE A 76 -21.36 -5.84 -1.18
C ILE A 76 -22.50 -5.48 -2.12
N THR A 77 -22.61 -4.19 -2.47
CA THR A 77 -23.53 -3.74 -3.53
C THR A 77 -23.01 -4.22 -4.89
N TYR A 78 -23.87 -4.87 -5.66
CA TYR A 78 -23.59 -5.33 -7.02
C TYR A 78 -24.82 -5.18 -7.92
N GLU A 79 -24.61 -5.23 -9.21
CA GLU A 79 -25.64 -5.22 -10.25
C GLU A 79 -25.40 -6.39 -11.21
N VAL A 80 -26.44 -7.13 -11.53
CA VAL A 80 -26.37 -8.16 -12.59
C VAL A 80 -26.88 -7.52 -13.87
N ILE A 81 -25.99 -7.43 -14.87
CA ILE A 81 -26.27 -6.71 -16.11
C ILE A 81 -26.15 -7.63 -17.33
N SER A 82 -26.89 -7.29 -18.40
CA SER A 82 -26.80 -7.98 -19.68
C SER A 82 -25.51 -7.63 -20.43
N ASP A 83 -25.11 -8.48 -21.39
CA ASP A 83 -24.00 -8.19 -22.32
C ASP A 83 -24.18 -6.85 -23.02
N THR A 84 -25.41 -6.54 -23.47
CA THR A 84 -25.70 -5.29 -24.15
C THR A 84 -25.43 -4.08 -23.25
N GLN A 85 -25.75 -4.16 -21.96
CA GLN A 85 -25.44 -3.10 -21.01
C GLN A 85 -23.94 -2.99 -20.75
N ALA A 86 -23.23 -4.11 -20.64
CA ALA A 86 -21.78 -4.13 -20.50
C ALA A 86 -21.08 -3.55 -21.74
N ASP A 87 -21.56 -3.86 -22.95
CA ASP A 87 -21.04 -3.29 -24.21
C ASP A 87 -21.26 -1.76 -24.26
N GLN A 88 -22.43 -1.29 -23.85
CA GLN A 88 -22.72 0.15 -23.76
C GLN A 88 -21.80 0.85 -22.77
N MET A 89 -21.57 0.25 -21.60
CA MET A 89 -20.64 0.75 -20.58
C MET A 89 -19.21 0.82 -21.15
N SER A 90 -18.77 -0.24 -21.80
CA SER A 90 -17.45 -0.30 -22.45
C SER A 90 -17.28 0.76 -23.54
N ALA A 91 -18.34 1.01 -24.32
CA ALA A 91 -18.32 2.06 -25.34
C ALA A 91 -18.17 3.47 -24.74
N VAL A 92 -18.83 3.74 -23.60
CA VAL A 92 -18.67 5.02 -22.86
C VAL A 92 -17.24 5.15 -22.35
N ILE A 93 -16.69 4.12 -21.73
CA ILE A 93 -15.32 4.09 -21.20
C ILE A 93 -14.31 4.29 -22.34
N ALA A 94 -14.49 3.62 -23.47
CA ALA A 94 -13.61 3.72 -24.63
C ALA A 94 -13.66 5.07 -25.36
N SER A 95 -14.67 5.91 -25.08
CA SER A 95 -14.82 7.22 -25.73
C SER A 95 -13.58 8.08 -25.55
N PRO A 96 -13.01 8.70 -26.62
CA PRO A 96 -11.86 9.61 -26.48
C PRO A 96 -12.09 10.80 -25.56
N ALA A 97 -13.34 11.22 -25.37
CA ALA A 97 -13.71 12.34 -24.52
C ALA A 97 -13.77 11.98 -23.02
N SER A 98 -13.79 10.68 -22.67
CA SER A 98 -13.80 10.25 -21.28
C SER A 98 -12.38 10.09 -20.72
N ASN A 99 -12.18 10.51 -19.47
CA ASN A 99 -10.96 10.15 -18.71
C ASN A 99 -11.16 8.81 -17.99
N GLN A 100 -11.50 7.77 -18.74
CA GLN A 100 -11.80 6.43 -18.25
C GLN A 100 -11.08 5.40 -19.11
N ASP A 101 -10.70 4.26 -18.52
CA ASP A 101 -10.14 3.13 -19.26
C ASP A 101 -10.49 1.82 -18.56
N LEU A 102 -10.20 0.71 -19.22
CA LEU A 102 -10.40 -0.63 -18.71
C LEU A 102 -9.04 -1.30 -18.49
N MET A 103 -8.83 -1.83 -17.28
CA MET A 103 -7.64 -2.59 -16.93
C MET A 103 -8.04 -4.02 -16.55
N ARG A 104 -7.55 -4.99 -17.32
CA ARG A 104 -7.77 -6.41 -17.06
C ARG A 104 -6.90 -6.87 -15.90
N LEU A 105 -7.52 -7.48 -14.88
CA LEU A 105 -6.87 -8.20 -13.81
C LEU A 105 -7.00 -9.69 -14.08
N GLU A 106 -5.88 -10.42 -14.10
CA GLU A 106 -5.89 -11.85 -14.50
C GLU A 106 -5.35 -12.77 -13.41
N GLN A 107 -4.53 -12.25 -12.52
CA GLN A 107 -3.90 -13.02 -11.45
C GLN A 107 -4.10 -12.30 -10.11
N PHE A 108 -4.03 -13.05 -9.02
CA PHE A 108 -3.99 -12.47 -7.68
C PHE A 108 -2.54 -12.44 -7.20
N PRO A 109 -2.08 -11.35 -6.56
CA PRO A 109 -0.73 -11.27 -6.03
C PRO A 109 -0.59 -12.13 -4.77
N LYS A 110 0.55 -12.76 -4.61
CA LYS A 110 0.95 -13.39 -3.35
C LYS A 110 1.54 -12.34 -2.44
N ILE A 111 0.96 -12.20 -1.25
CA ILE A 111 1.22 -11.09 -0.33
C ILE A 111 2.10 -11.55 0.82
N ALA A 112 3.17 -10.82 1.07
CA ALA A 112 3.98 -10.90 2.27
C ALA A 112 3.84 -9.63 3.11
N VAL A 113 3.81 -9.78 4.42
CA VAL A 113 3.87 -8.69 5.40
C VAL A 113 5.15 -8.88 6.22
N TYR A 114 6.00 -7.87 6.24
CA TYR A 114 7.21 -7.87 7.03
C TYR A 114 6.88 -7.38 8.45
N THR A 115 7.00 -8.26 9.43
CA THR A 115 6.64 -7.98 10.81
C THR A 115 7.48 -8.83 11.79
N PRO A 116 7.91 -8.28 12.95
CA PRO A 116 8.58 -9.05 13.98
C PRO A 116 7.67 -10.15 14.55
N ARG A 117 8.27 -11.19 15.13
CA ARG A 117 7.54 -12.25 15.83
C ARG A 117 7.15 -11.87 17.25
N SER A 118 7.89 -10.93 17.84
CA SER A 118 7.56 -10.32 19.11
C SER A 118 6.31 -9.45 19.00
N GLU A 119 5.47 -9.47 20.05
CA GLU A 119 4.28 -8.62 20.08
C GLU A 119 4.64 -7.13 20.00
N SER A 120 4.04 -6.43 19.06
CA SER A 120 4.11 -4.98 18.94
C SER A 120 2.96 -4.34 19.75
N PRO A 121 3.21 -3.21 20.44
CA PRO A 121 2.16 -2.51 21.21
C PRO A 121 1.27 -1.60 20.34
N TRP A 122 1.33 -1.76 19.02
CA TRP A 122 0.55 -1.06 18.01
C TRP A 122 0.04 -2.05 16.96
N ASP A 123 -0.99 -1.65 16.26
CA ASP A 123 -1.54 -2.37 15.12
C ASP A 123 -0.85 -1.99 13.80
N ASP A 124 -1.20 -2.70 12.75
CA ASP A 124 -0.77 -2.45 11.37
C ASP A 124 -2.02 -2.23 10.51
N ALA A 125 -2.17 -1.01 9.99
CA ALA A 125 -3.32 -0.62 9.17
C ALA A 125 -3.49 -1.51 7.92
N VAL A 126 -2.39 -1.98 7.31
CA VAL A 126 -2.47 -2.88 6.15
C VAL A 126 -2.94 -4.26 6.56
N VAL A 127 -2.44 -4.78 7.69
CA VAL A 127 -2.92 -6.05 8.26
C VAL A 127 -4.40 -5.97 8.62
N LEU A 128 -4.84 -4.84 9.21
CA LEU A 128 -6.27 -4.60 9.47
C LEU A 128 -7.08 -4.62 8.17
N ALA A 129 -6.61 -3.94 7.10
CA ALA A 129 -7.27 -3.93 5.80
C ALA A 129 -7.35 -5.34 5.19
N LEU A 130 -6.25 -6.10 5.21
CA LEU A 130 -6.18 -7.46 4.68
C LEU A 130 -7.15 -8.40 5.42
N LYS A 131 -7.14 -8.36 6.76
CA LYS A 131 -8.05 -9.16 7.60
C LYS A 131 -9.52 -8.79 7.35
N TYR A 132 -9.85 -7.50 7.32
CA TYR A 132 -11.20 -7.04 7.10
C TYR A 132 -11.74 -7.38 5.70
N ALA A 133 -10.91 -7.21 4.66
CA ALA A 133 -11.22 -7.57 3.29
C ALA A 133 -11.13 -9.09 3.02
N GLU A 134 -10.68 -9.89 3.99
CA GLU A 134 -10.49 -11.35 3.88
C GLU A 134 -9.50 -11.71 2.76
N ILE A 135 -8.40 -10.97 2.66
CA ILE A 135 -7.31 -11.20 1.72
C ILE A 135 -6.18 -11.94 2.44
N PRO A 136 -5.77 -13.13 1.99
CA PRO A 136 -4.73 -13.92 2.65
C PRO A 136 -3.34 -13.30 2.45
N TYR A 137 -2.49 -13.41 3.46
CA TYR A 137 -1.10 -12.98 3.45
C TYR A 137 -0.22 -13.92 4.28
N GLN A 138 1.09 -13.79 4.14
CA GLN A 138 2.08 -14.48 4.97
C GLN A 138 2.99 -13.47 5.66
N GLU A 139 3.31 -13.74 6.92
CA GLU A 139 4.24 -12.94 7.70
C GLU A 139 5.68 -13.42 7.45
N LEU A 140 6.58 -12.48 7.21
CA LEU A 140 8.02 -12.68 7.07
C LEU A 140 8.73 -11.67 7.97
N TYR A 141 9.95 -12.01 8.39
CA TYR A 141 10.80 -11.07 9.10
C TYR A 141 12.26 -11.15 8.57
N ASP A 142 13.20 -10.57 9.29
CA ASP A 142 14.60 -10.48 8.90
C ASP A 142 15.17 -11.81 8.38
N GLU A 143 14.91 -12.90 9.09
CA GLU A 143 15.46 -14.22 8.80
C GLU A 143 14.95 -14.76 7.46
N GLU A 144 13.65 -14.74 7.22
CA GLU A 144 13.04 -15.22 5.99
C GLU A 144 13.50 -14.37 4.78
N VAL A 145 13.62 -13.05 4.97
CA VAL A 145 14.12 -12.14 3.93
C VAL A 145 15.57 -12.46 3.58
N LEU A 146 16.43 -12.65 4.57
CA LEU A 146 17.84 -13.02 4.35
C LEU A 146 17.98 -14.36 3.65
N ASN A 147 17.14 -15.34 3.99
CA ASN A 147 17.11 -16.67 3.39
C ASN A 147 16.61 -16.65 1.93
N GLY A 148 15.98 -15.58 1.47
CA GLY A 148 15.52 -15.39 0.09
C GLY A 148 14.08 -15.77 -0.17
N ASP A 149 13.25 -15.93 0.88
CA ASP A 149 11.86 -16.35 0.78
C ASP A 149 10.96 -15.32 0.07
N LEU A 150 11.39 -14.04 -0.01
CA LEU A 150 10.72 -13.01 -0.81
C LEU A 150 10.48 -13.41 -2.28
N SER A 151 11.30 -14.31 -2.83
CA SER A 151 11.15 -14.78 -4.21
C SER A 151 9.84 -15.52 -4.50
N GLN A 152 9.09 -15.91 -3.46
CA GLN A 152 7.82 -16.63 -3.55
C GLN A 152 6.61 -15.68 -3.61
N TYR A 153 6.82 -14.38 -3.43
CA TYR A 153 5.77 -13.35 -3.32
C TYR A 153 5.88 -12.34 -4.43
N ASP A 154 4.75 -11.65 -4.67
CA ASP A 154 4.64 -10.59 -5.68
C ASP A 154 4.60 -9.21 -5.02
N TRP A 155 4.10 -9.13 -3.81
CA TRP A 155 3.86 -7.90 -3.06
C TRP A 155 4.35 -8.01 -1.61
N LEU A 156 5.09 -7.00 -1.16
CA LEU A 156 5.65 -6.90 0.20
C LEU A 156 5.18 -5.62 0.88
N HIS A 157 4.67 -5.76 2.10
CA HIS A 157 4.34 -4.64 2.99
C HIS A 157 5.40 -4.43 4.06
N LEU A 158 5.75 -3.17 4.28
CA LEU A 158 6.57 -2.67 5.39
C LEU A 158 5.78 -1.56 6.09
N HIS A 159 5.69 -1.55 7.43
CA HIS A 159 4.91 -0.52 8.13
C HIS A 159 5.78 0.36 9.02
N HIS A 160 5.96 -0.02 10.25
CA HIS A 160 6.60 0.77 11.29
C HIS A 160 7.98 0.24 11.69
N GLU A 161 8.53 -0.65 10.89
CA GLU A 161 9.87 -1.16 11.14
C GLU A 161 10.93 -0.10 10.84
N ASP A 162 11.96 -0.14 11.68
CA ASP A 162 13.13 0.69 11.56
C ASP A 162 14.29 -0.07 10.92
N PHE A 163 14.65 0.32 9.72
CA PHE A 163 15.78 -0.26 8.98
C PHE A 163 17.14 0.37 9.35
N THR A 164 17.17 1.31 10.30
CA THR A 164 18.41 1.96 10.75
C THR A 164 19.07 1.27 11.95
N GLY A 165 18.36 0.34 12.60
CA GLY A 165 18.84 -0.35 13.78
C GLY A 165 18.70 0.44 15.09
N GLN A 166 17.89 1.51 15.10
CA GLN A 166 17.65 2.36 16.26
C GLN A 166 16.37 2.01 17.02
N TYR A 167 15.74 0.86 16.67
CA TYR A 167 14.54 0.33 17.33
C TYR A 167 13.39 1.35 17.40
N GLY A 168 13.10 2.01 16.28
CA GLY A 168 12.06 3.03 16.18
C GLY A 168 12.34 4.31 16.95
N LYS A 169 13.59 4.50 17.45
CA LYS A 169 13.99 5.58 18.38
C LYS A 169 13.18 5.60 19.68
N PHE A 170 12.62 4.47 20.07
CA PHE A 170 11.81 4.33 21.28
C PHE A 170 12.65 4.15 22.56
N HIS A 171 13.99 4.06 22.49
CA HIS A 171 14.85 3.80 23.64
C HIS A 171 14.60 4.77 24.81
N MET A 172 14.55 6.06 24.52
CA MET A 172 14.47 7.09 25.57
C MET A 172 13.16 7.02 26.37
N ALA A 173 12.05 6.63 25.72
CA ALA A 173 10.73 6.54 26.35
C ALA A 173 10.42 5.11 26.87
N PHE A 174 10.92 4.05 26.19
CA PHE A 174 10.39 2.69 26.38
C PHE A 174 11.45 1.61 26.65
N HIS A 175 12.73 1.95 26.88
CA HIS A 175 13.80 0.96 27.08
C HIS A 175 13.54 -0.03 28.22
N MET A 176 12.70 0.32 29.21
CA MET A 176 12.30 -0.56 30.31
C MET A 176 11.04 -1.38 30.01
N HIS A 177 10.34 -1.12 28.91
CA HIS A 177 9.11 -1.84 28.57
C HIS A 177 9.41 -3.23 28.02
N PRO A 178 8.63 -4.26 28.44
CA PRO A 178 8.87 -5.64 28.00
C PRO A 178 8.85 -5.83 26.49
N TRP A 179 7.94 -5.17 25.76
CA TRP A 179 7.85 -5.24 24.30
C TRP A 179 9.11 -4.69 23.62
N TYR A 180 9.66 -3.57 24.11
CA TYR A 180 10.88 -2.98 23.56
C TYR A 180 12.09 -3.91 23.77
N GLN A 181 12.20 -4.47 24.97
CA GLN A 181 13.28 -5.41 25.29
C GLN A 181 13.16 -6.71 24.46
N ALA A 182 11.93 -7.22 24.24
CA ALA A 182 11.69 -8.39 23.42
C ALA A 182 12.05 -8.14 21.96
N GLN A 183 11.63 -7.00 21.37
CA GLN A 183 11.98 -6.61 20.02
C GLN A 183 13.49 -6.43 19.84
N ARG A 184 14.14 -5.75 20.78
CA ARG A 184 15.59 -5.60 20.78
C ARG A 184 16.31 -6.94 20.80
N GLN A 185 15.93 -7.83 21.73
CA GLN A 185 16.52 -9.16 21.87
C GLN A 185 16.33 -9.99 20.60
N GLU A 186 15.14 -9.98 20.00
CA GLU A 186 14.86 -10.67 18.74
C GLU A 186 15.80 -10.20 17.63
N CYS A 187 15.95 -8.88 17.44
CA CYS A 187 16.87 -8.33 16.43
C CYS A 187 18.32 -8.71 16.71
N GLU A 188 18.78 -8.62 17.96
CA GLU A 188 20.15 -8.98 18.37
C GLU A 188 20.42 -10.49 18.15
N ASP A 189 19.45 -11.37 18.47
CA ASP A 189 19.56 -12.80 18.25
C ASP A 189 19.65 -13.15 16.76
N ILE A 190 18.83 -12.52 15.92
CA ILE A 190 18.88 -12.72 14.46
C ILE A 190 20.20 -12.18 13.90
N ALA A 191 20.67 -11.01 14.32
CA ALA A 191 21.94 -10.45 13.92
C ALA A 191 23.09 -11.43 14.23
N ASN A 192 23.19 -11.89 15.46
CA ASN A 192 24.20 -12.85 15.90
C ASN A 192 24.13 -14.16 15.10
N LYS A 193 22.93 -14.71 14.89
CA LYS A 193 22.70 -15.94 14.12
C LYS A 193 23.22 -15.84 12.67
N HIS A 194 23.07 -14.68 12.06
CA HIS A 194 23.51 -14.42 10.68
C HIS A 194 24.90 -13.81 10.58
N GLY A 195 25.64 -13.71 11.71
CA GLY A 195 27.03 -13.25 11.75
C GLY A 195 27.22 -11.75 11.68
N PHE A 196 26.18 -10.96 11.93
CA PHE A 196 26.27 -9.52 12.07
C PHE A 196 26.64 -9.14 13.50
N THR A 197 27.51 -8.14 13.66
CA THR A 197 27.91 -7.59 14.96
C THR A 197 26.96 -6.50 15.46
N LYS A 198 26.21 -5.87 14.53
CA LYS A 198 25.26 -4.79 14.80
C LYS A 198 23.90 -5.08 14.14
N VAL A 199 22.85 -4.62 14.81
CA VAL A 199 21.48 -4.69 14.24
C VAL A 199 21.35 -3.76 13.03
N SER A 200 22.04 -2.61 13.00
CA SER A 200 22.09 -1.73 11.83
C SER A 200 22.63 -2.44 10.57
N ASP A 201 23.65 -3.28 10.72
CA ASP A 201 24.21 -4.08 9.61
C ASP A 201 23.23 -5.16 9.14
N LEU A 202 22.55 -5.83 10.07
CA LEU A 202 21.47 -6.77 9.77
C LEU A 202 20.34 -6.08 8.96
N LYS A 203 19.82 -4.95 9.47
CA LYS A 203 18.71 -4.22 8.84
C LYS A 203 19.08 -3.69 7.45
N ARG A 204 20.32 -3.21 7.26
CA ARG A 204 20.82 -2.84 5.93
C ARG A 204 20.86 -4.03 4.98
N ALA A 205 21.37 -5.18 5.42
CA ALA A 205 21.38 -6.39 4.59
C ALA A 205 19.97 -6.84 4.19
N VAL A 206 19.01 -6.70 5.09
CA VAL A 206 17.58 -6.94 4.82
C VAL A 206 17.05 -5.94 3.79
N ALA A 207 17.31 -4.63 3.97
CA ALA A 207 16.93 -3.60 3.00
C ALA A 207 17.48 -3.86 1.60
N GLU A 208 18.75 -4.30 1.49
CA GLU A 208 19.36 -4.70 0.21
C GLU A 208 18.71 -5.94 -0.42
N LYS A 209 18.23 -6.89 0.38
CA LYS A 209 17.47 -8.05 -0.14
C LYS A 209 16.11 -7.62 -0.68
N ILE A 210 15.42 -6.73 0.03
CA ILE A 210 14.16 -6.13 -0.41
C ILE A 210 14.40 -5.31 -1.70
N GLN A 211 15.47 -4.52 -1.78
CA GLN A 211 15.85 -3.81 -3.00
C GLN A 211 15.99 -4.79 -4.20
N LYS A 212 16.68 -5.91 -3.99
CA LYS A 212 16.87 -6.94 -5.05
C LYS A 212 15.55 -7.59 -5.45
N PHE A 213 14.61 -7.74 -4.51
CA PHE A 213 13.25 -8.21 -4.80
C PHE A 213 12.52 -7.23 -5.73
N VAL A 214 12.53 -5.92 -5.42
CA VAL A 214 11.93 -4.89 -6.26
C VAL A 214 12.62 -4.81 -7.64
N VAL A 215 13.94 -4.80 -7.69
CA VAL A 215 14.70 -4.81 -8.97
C VAL A 215 14.26 -5.95 -9.89
N LYS A 216 13.90 -7.10 -9.34
CA LYS A 216 13.47 -8.28 -10.10
C LYS A 216 12.01 -8.25 -10.52
N GLY A 217 11.23 -7.26 -10.12
CA GLY A 217 9.83 -7.09 -10.49
C GLY A 217 8.84 -7.20 -9.34
N GLY A 218 9.31 -7.29 -8.10
CA GLY A 218 8.45 -7.26 -6.92
C GLY A 218 7.86 -5.88 -6.65
N TYR A 219 6.78 -5.85 -5.90
CA TYR A 219 6.08 -4.63 -5.47
C TYR A 219 6.31 -4.41 -3.97
N MET A 220 6.73 -3.21 -3.59
CA MET A 220 6.91 -2.82 -2.20
C MET A 220 5.93 -1.71 -1.83
N PHE A 221 5.18 -1.90 -0.77
CA PHE A 221 4.32 -0.88 -0.18
C PHE A 221 4.77 -0.61 1.25
N ALA A 222 5.14 0.62 1.54
CA ALA A 222 5.58 1.00 2.88
C ALA A 222 4.72 2.12 3.46
N MET A 223 4.51 2.06 4.78
CA MET A 223 3.84 3.10 5.56
C MET A 223 4.70 3.50 6.77
N CYS A 224 4.33 4.60 7.39
CA CYS A 224 4.93 5.10 8.62
C CYS A 224 6.47 5.18 8.54
N SER A 225 7.19 4.82 9.60
CA SER A 225 8.66 4.88 9.68
C SER A 225 9.39 3.97 8.70
N ALA A 226 8.75 2.93 8.19
CA ALA A 226 9.39 2.09 7.17
C ALA A 226 9.63 2.83 5.84
N THR A 227 8.97 3.96 5.58
CA THR A 227 9.10 4.73 4.35
C THR A 227 10.45 5.42 4.23
N ASP A 228 10.87 6.17 5.25
CA ASP A 228 12.13 6.91 5.23
C ASP A 228 13.29 6.08 5.77
N THR A 229 13.09 5.27 6.81
CA THR A 229 14.16 4.43 7.39
C THR A 229 14.70 3.41 6.40
N TYR A 230 13.89 2.94 5.44
CA TYR A 230 14.33 2.07 4.36
C TYR A 230 15.36 2.76 3.46
N ASP A 231 15.06 3.95 2.96
CA ASP A 231 15.99 4.71 2.14
C ASP A 231 17.21 5.20 2.94
N ILE A 232 17.02 5.53 4.22
CA ILE A 232 18.13 5.89 5.13
C ILE A 232 19.11 4.71 5.27
N ALA A 233 18.61 3.49 5.47
CA ALA A 233 19.46 2.30 5.57
C ALA A 233 20.30 2.07 4.29
N LEU A 234 19.72 2.32 3.12
CA LEU A 234 20.43 2.23 1.84
C LEU A 234 21.46 3.36 1.66
N ALA A 235 21.15 4.57 2.14
CA ALA A 235 22.05 5.73 2.05
C ALA A 235 23.22 5.67 3.03
N THR A 236 23.07 4.96 4.16
CA THR A 236 24.09 4.84 5.21
C THR A 236 24.97 3.58 5.06
N ALA A 237 25.07 3.00 3.85
CA ALA A 237 25.79 1.75 3.61
C ALA A 237 27.25 1.77 4.09
N GLU A 238 27.94 2.91 3.99
CA GLU A 238 29.36 3.07 4.33
C GLU A 238 29.58 3.86 5.63
N THR A 239 28.53 4.08 6.45
CA THR A 239 28.63 4.89 7.66
C THR A 239 27.63 4.45 8.73
N ASP A 240 27.94 4.74 9.99
CA ASP A 240 27.11 4.42 11.13
C ASP A 240 26.36 5.65 11.62
N MET A 241 25.03 5.57 11.68
CA MET A 241 24.18 6.60 12.22
C MET A 241 23.59 6.28 13.61
N ALA A 242 23.73 5.03 14.07
CA ALA A 242 23.18 4.60 15.33
C ALA A 242 23.96 5.22 16.51
N ALA A 243 23.25 5.80 17.47
CA ALA A 243 23.88 6.32 18.67
C ALA A 243 24.24 5.18 19.64
N ALA A 244 25.24 5.37 20.49
CA ALA A 244 25.77 4.36 21.41
C ALA A 244 24.74 3.70 22.34
N VAL A 245 23.59 4.31 22.55
CA VAL A 245 22.47 3.72 23.35
C VAL A 245 21.82 2.53 22.65
N TYR A 246 22.00 2.40 21.31
CA TYR A 246 21.41 1.33 20.52
C TYR A 246 22.36 0.14 20.36
N ASP A 247 23.64 0.37 20.08
CA ASP A 247 24.59 -0.67 19.70
C ASP A 247 25.95 -0.64 20.46
N GLY A 248 26.16 0.38 21.33
CA GLY A 248 27.31 0.45 22.25
C GLY A 248 28.47 1.31 21.76
N ASP A 249 28.50 1.78 20.49
CA ASP A 249 29.50 2.74 20.00
C ASP A 249 28.84 3.99 19.39
N PRO A 250 29.55 5.13 19.35
CA PRO A 250 28.97 6.39 18.91
C PRO A 250 28.76 6.42 17.40
N ALA A 251 27.66 7.04 16.96
CA ALA A 251 27.46 7.36 15.55
C ALA A 251 28.65 8.11 14.94
N ASP A 252 28.89 7.90 13.65
CA ASP A 252 29.93 8.59 12.89
C ASP A 252 29.63 10.11 12.87
N ARG A 253 30.55 10.92 13.38
CA ARG A 253 30.42 12.39 13.40
C ARG A 253 30.29 13.02 12.01
N SER A 254 30.77 12.31 10.99
CA SER A 254 30.73 12.75 9.60
C SER A 254 29.65 12.05 8.77
N VAL A 255 28.67 11.40 9.41
CA VAL A 255 27.64 10.60 8.73
C VAL A 255 26.99 11.35 7.57
N ASN A 256 26.59 12.60 7.78
CA ASN A 256 25.91 13.43 6.77
C ASN A 256 26.81 13.82 5.58
N GLN A 257 28.13 13.66 5.66
CA GLN A 257 29.05 13.84 4.53
C GLN A 257 29.31 12.55 3.77
N LYS A 258 28.89 11.40 4.29
CA LYS A 258 29.14 10.05 3.74
C LYS A 258 27.88 9.39 3.20
N LEU A 259 26.75 10.05 3.23
CA LEU A 259 25.51 9.50 2.67
C LEU A 259 25.65 9.28 1.17
N ASP A 260 25.30 8.07 0.71
CA ASP A 260 25.21 7.73 -0.71
C ASP A 260 23.76 7.53 -1.14
N PHE A 261 23.28 8.44 -1.95
CA PHE A 261 21.89 8.40 -2.43
C PHE A 261 21.70 7.57 -3.70
N GLN A 262 22.73 6.92 -4.27
CA GLN A 262 22.61 6.20 -5.55
C GLN A 262 21.57 5.07 -5.48
N ASN A 263 21.47 4.42 -4.34
CA ASN A 263 20.65 3.25 -4.13
C ASN A 263 19.28 3.52 -3.48
N THR A 264 19.01 4.76 -3.06
CA THR A 264 17.72 5.13 -2.45
C THR A 264 16.58 5.10 -3.48
N PHE A 265 15.37 4.82 -3.02
CA PHE A 265 14.19 4.71 -3.88
C PHE A 265 13.53 6.07 -4.12
N ALA A 266 13.17 6.76 -3.05
CA ALA A 266 12.36 7.97 -3.08
C ALA A 266 13.14 9.25 -2.81
N PHE A 267 14.19 9.20 -1.97
CA PHE A 267 14.75 10.41 -1.35
C PHE A 267 16.22 10.63 -1.67
N VAL A 268 16.60 11.92 -1.78
CA VAL A 268 17.97 12.39 -1.98
C VAL A 268 18.23 13.66 -1.15
N ASP A 269 19.49 13.98 -0.96
CA ASP A 269 19.95 15.24 -0.34
C ASP A 269 19.36 15.50 1.06
N PHE A 270 18.95 14.45 1.76
CA PHE A 270 18.48 14.55 3.14
C PHE A 270 19.65 14.47 4.14
N LEU A 271 19.39 14.90 5.37
CA LEU A 271 20.29 14.78 6.51
C LEU A 271 19.70 13.78 7.52
N VAL A 272 20.55 12.89 8.04
CA VAL A 272 20.12 11.98 9.11
C VAL A 272 20.32 12.62 10.48
N VAL A 273 19.42 12.26 11.41
CA VAL A 273 19.43 12.71 12.81
C VAL A 273 19.95 11.58 13.69
N THR A 274 21.14 11.78 14.27
CA THR A 274 21.81 10.80 15.16
C THR A 274 21.49 10.99 16.63
N ASN A 275 20.78 12.08 17.00
CA ASN A 275 20.40 12.36 18.38
C ASN A 275 19.29 11.38 18.82
N PRO A 276 19.52 10.54 19.84
CA PRO A 276 18.53 9.58 20.31
C PRO A 276 17.34 10.18 21.04
N TRP A 277 17.38 11.49 21.36
CA TRP A 277 16.28 12.23 21.98
C TRP A 277 15.30 12.82 20.96
N GLU A 278 15.64 12.83 19.70
CA GLU A 278 14.78 13.26 18.61
C GLU A 278 14.12 12.03 17.97
N ILE A 279 12.79 12.12 17.75
CA ILE A 279 12.03 11.00 17.21
C ILE A 279 12.22 10.86 15.69
N GLU A 280 12.48 11.96 15.02
CA GLU A 280 12.72 11.97 13.57
C GLU A 280 14.04 11.26 13.24
N PHE A 281 14.06 10.48 12.15
CA PHE A 281 15.25 9.80 11.65
C PHE A 281 16.07 10.70 10.73
N SER A 282 15.41 11.63 10.05
CA SER A 282 16.04 12.49 9.05
C SER A 282 15.27 13.77 8.79
N SER A 283 15.80 14.61 7.91
CA SER A 283 15.08 15.78 7.35
C SER A 283 14.02 15.43 6.33
N ILE A 284 13.80 14.17 5.97
CA ILE A 284 12.74 13.73 5.05
C ILE A 284 11.37 13.99 5.67
N ASP A 285 11.20 13.56 6.92
CA ASP A 285 9.94 13.64 7.63
C ASP A 285 9.62 15.07 8.07
N ILE A 286 8.34 15.29 8.32
CA ILE A 286 7.81 16.52 8.83
C ILE A 286 7.54 16.38 10.30
N ASN A 287 8.24 17.19 11.11
CA ASN A 287 8.12 17.17 12.54
C ASN A 287 6.69 17.49 13.00
N LEU A 288 6.08 16.56 13.72
CA LEU A 288 4.71 16.67 14.22
C LEU A 288 4.53 17.88 15.15
N SER A 289 5.53 18.18 15.97
CA SER A 289 5.46 19.28 16.95
C SER A 289 5.50 20.66 16.31
N THR A 290 6.02 20.75 15.08
CA THR A 290 6.12 22.00 14.30
C THR A 290 5.12 22.10 13.16
N ARG A 291 4.31 21.05 12.92
CA ARG A 291 3.33 21.00 11.83
C ARG A 291 2.20 22.00 12.10
N PRO A 292 2.03 23.03 11.24
CA PRO A 292 1.14 24.15 11.53
C PRO A 292 -0.34 23.86 11.27
N ILE A 293 -0.67 22.65 10.79
CA ILE A 293 -2.03 22.31 10.37
C ILE A 293 -2.81 21.70 11.53
N PRO A 294 -3.93 22.30 11.95
CA PRO A 294 -4.81 21.68 12.94
C PRO A 294 -5.50 20.44 12.35
N ARG A 295 -5.80 19.48 13.22
CA ARG A 295 -6.44 18.19 12.84
C ARG A 295 -7.67 18.37 11.93
N GLU A 296 -8.51 19.35 12.22
CA GLU A 296 -9.77 19.61 11.51
C GLU A 296 -9.55 20.10 10.06
N ARG A 297 -8.34 20.57 9.77
CA ARG A 297 -7.94 21.09 8.46
C ARG A 297 -6.89 20.20 7.78
N ASP A 298 -6.50 19.12 8.42
CA ASP A 298 -5.51 18.21 7.87
C ASP A 298 -6.16 17.27 6.86
N TYR A 299 -5.96 17.60 5.60
CA TYR A 299 -6.43 16.83 4.44
C TYR A 299 -5.33 16.79 3.39
N PHE A 300 -5.28 15.73 2.63
CA PHE A 300 -4.48 15.67 1.42
C PHE A 300 -5.36 15.39 0.20
N SER A 301 -4.94 15.89 -0.95
CA SER A 301 -5.64 15.71 -2.21
C SER A 301 -4.93 14.71 -3.09
N LEU A 302 -5.72 13.83 -3.73
CA LEU A 302 -5.22 12.89 -4.73
C LEU A 302 -5.06 13.62 -6.06
N PHE A 303 -4.03 13.27 -6.81
CA PHE A 303 -3.84 13.75 -8.17
C PHE A 303 -4.81 13.09 -9.13
N GLU A 304 -5.35 13.86 -10.06
CA GLU A 304 -6.18 13.37 -11.15
C GLU A 304 -5.28 13.00 -12.33
N PHE A 305 -4.99 11.72 -12.45
CA PHE A 305 -4.22 11.17 -13.57
C PHE A 305 -5.12 10.82 -14.75
N SER A 306 -4.53 10.74 -15.97
CA SER A 306 -5.24 10.23 -17.12
C SER A 306 -5.32 8.72 -17.11
N ALA A 307 -6.54 8.18 -17.00
CA ALA A 307 -6.75 6.74 -17.12
C ALA A 307 -6.33 6.17 -18.49
N LYS A 308 -6.29 7.02 -19.52
CA LYS A 308 -5.95 6.61 -20.89
C LYS A 308 -4.44 6.67 -21.18
N TRP A 309 -3.74 7.67 -20.67
CA TRP A 309 -2.35 7.98 -21.03
C TRP A 309 -1.35 7.64 -19.95
N ASP A 310 -1.72 7.80 -18.67
CA ASP A 310 -0.89 7.46 -17.54
C ASP A 310 -1.10 5.98 -17.18
N PRO A 311 -0.14 5.10 -17.42
CA PRO A 311 -0.38 3.66 -17.37
C PRO A 311 -0.59 3.11 -15.96
N ILE A 312 -0.07 3.79 -14.93
CA ILE A 312 0.05 3.20 -13.60
C ILE A 312 -0.56 4.07 -12.49
N PRO A 313 -0.25 5.37 -12.34
CA PRO A 313 -0.69 6.16 -11.19
C PRO A 313 -2.21 6.20 -10.99
N THR A 314 -2.98 6.16 -12.09
CA THR A 314 -4.45 6.15 -12.03
C THR A 314 -5.02 4.98 -11.23
N MET A 315 -4.46 3.78 -11.33
CA MET A 315 -4.94 2.62 -10.56
C MET A 315 -4.75 2.82 -9.06
N LEU A 316 -3.66 3.45 -8.68
CA LEU A 316 -3.31 3.69 -7.28
C LEU A 316 -4.18 4.77 -6.63
N THR A 317 -4.75 5.67 -7.43
CA THR A 317 -5.59 6.78 -6.96
C THR A 317 -7.09 6.54 -7.16
N GLN A 318 -7.53 5.36 -7.59
CA GLN A 318 -8.95 5.04 -7.72
C GLN A 318 -9.64 5.19 -6.36
N ASN A 319 -10.55 6.17 -6.26
CA ASN A 319 -11.25 6.45 -5.02
C ASN A 319 -12.63 7.08 -5.32
N HIS A 320 -13.54 7.02 -4.34
CA HIS A 320 -14.82 7.72 -4.39
C HIS A 320 -14.70 9.17 -3.87
N GLU A 321 -13.59 9.48 -3.20
CA GLU A 321 -13.24 10.80 -2.68
C GLU A 321 -11.90 11.25 -3.25
N THR A 322 -11.81 12.50 -3.69
CA THR A 322 -10.58 13.11 -4.21
C THR A 322 -9.73 13.77 -3.13
N THR A 323 -10.33 14.02 -1.96
CA THR A 323 -9.70 14.62 -0.78
C THR A 323 -9.87 13.67 0.39
N VAL A 324 -8.78 13.30 1.02
CA VAL A 324 -8.71 12.32 2.10
C VAL A 324 -8.25 13.02 3.39
N LYS A 325 -8.80 12.62 4.53
CA LYS A 325 -8.34 13.13 5.84
C LYS A 325 -6.88 12.80 6.06
N GLY A 326 -6.13 13.75 6.61
CA GLY A 326 -4.77 13.51 7.07
C GLY A 326 -4.75 12.65 8.34
N PHE A 327 -3.65 11.98 8.55
CA PHE A 327 -3.35 11.18 9.74
C PHE A 327 -1.85 11.17 9.98
N LEU A 328 -1.49 11.00 11.24
CA LEU A 328 -0.11 11.08 11.70
C LEU A 328 0.56 9.70 11.76
N GLY A 329 1.87 9.71 11.96
CA GLY A 329 2.69 8.52 12.17
C GLY A 329 4.08 8.95 12.61
N ALA A 330 4.97 8.02 12.87
CA ALA A 330 6.38 8.31 13.11
C ALA A 330 6.99 9.05 11.93
N THR A 331 6.64 8.65 10.71
CA THR A 331 6.84 9.44 9.49
C THR A 331 5.47 9.82 8.94
N THR A 332 5.09 11.08 9.10
CA THR A 332 3.75 11.57 8.76
C THR A 332 3.60 11.89 7.28
N ALA A 333 4.57 12.58 6.71
CA ALA A 333 4.59 13.05 5.33
C ALA A 333 6.04 13.36 4.91
N PHE A 334 6.25 13.66 3.63
CA PHE A 334 7.57 13.81 3.06
C PHE A 334 7.79 15.24 2.57
N ARG A 335 8.96 15.82 2.90
CA ARG A 335 9.39 17.10 2.34
C ARG A 335 9.70 16.93 0.85
N LYS A 336 9.06 17.72 0.01
CA LYS A 336 9.15 17.61 -1.44
C LYS A 336 10.55 17.89 -1.98
N GLU A 337 11.35 18.72 -1.27
CA GLU A 337 12.72 19.02 -1.65
C GLU A 337 13.65 17.80 -1.62
N HIS A 338 13.29 16.76 -0.88
CA HIS A 338 14.06 15.52 -0.82
C HIS A 338 13.59 14.46 -1.81
N LEU A 339 12.50 14.69 -2.54
CA LEU A 339 12.03 13.72 -3.54
C LEU A 339 12.96 13.67 -4.74
N ARG A 340 13.26 12.45 -5.20
CA ARG A 340 13.93 12.27 -6.49
C ARG A 340 13.08 12.82 -7.63
N PRO A 341 13.69 13.33 -8.72
CA PRO A 341 12.96 13.93 -9.85
C PRO A 341 11.97 12.98 -10.56
N ASN A 342 12.18 11.66 -10.45
CA ASN A 342 11.34 10.63 -11.06
C ASN A 342 10.25 10.08 -10.14
N VAL A 343 10.14 10.59 -8.92
CA VAL A 343 9.07 10.21 -7.99
C VAL A 343 7.75 10.84 -8.43
N ILE A 344 6.72 10.02 -8.46
CA ILE A 344 5.35 10.43 -8.77
C ILE A 344 4.63 10.73 -7.46
N VAL A 345 4.15 11.96 -7.30
CA VAL A 345 3.32 12.34 -6.16
C VAL A 345 1.87 11.97 -6.49
N LEU A 346 1.33 10.99 -5.77
CA LEU A 346 -0.04 10.51 -5.90
C LEU A 346 -1.02 11.29 -5.04
N GLY A 347 -0.54 11.83 -3.91
CA GLY A 347 -1.34 12.64 -2.99
C GLY A 347 -0.48 13.60 -2.19
N GLU A 348 -0.98 14.81 -1.98
CA GLU A 348 -0.25 15.89 -1.31
C GLU A 348 -1.15 16.73 -0.42
N ASN A 349 -0.59 17.26 0.65
CA ASN A 349 -1.15 18.39 1.38
C ASN A 349 -0.57 19.69 0.81
N ARG A 350 -1.37 20.45 0.04
CA ARG A 350 -0.92 21.67 -0.61
C ARG A 350 -0.68 22.81 0.35
N GLU A 351 -1.47 22.88 1.43
CA GLU A 351 -1.33 23.93 2.45
C GLU A 351 0.02 23.80 3.18
N ALA A 352 0.44 22.56 3.46
CA ALA A 352 1.71 22.27 4.14
C ALA A 352 2.90 22.09 3.19
N HIS A 353 2.68 22.07 1.87
CA HIS A 353 3.70 21.73 0.87
C HIS A 353 4.33 20.34 1.07
N GLU A 354 3.54 19.38 1.56
CA GLU A 354 3.95 18.02 1.88
C GLU A 354 3.48 17.04 0.82
N ALA A 355 4.31 16.03 0.49
CA ALA A 355 3.87 14.84 -0.21
C ALA A 355 3.44 13.79 0.83
N LYS A 356 2.27 13.18 0.65
CA LYS A 356 1.69 12.19 1.59
C LYS A 356 1.71 10.78 1.03
N TYR A 357 1.57 10.66 -0.27
CA TYR A 357 1.44 9.40 -0.99
C TYR A 357 2.23 9.50 -2.29
N ILE A 358 3.28 8.69 -2.41
CA ILE A 358 4.26 8.76 -3.50
C ILE A 358 4.55 7.39 -4.07
N HIS A 359 4.96 7.36 -5.35
CA HIS A 359 5.20 6.13 -6.10
C HIS A 359 6.42 6.26 -7.01
N GLY A 360 7.07 5.13 -7.31
CA GLY A 360 8.14 5.08 -8.28
C GLY A 360 8.45 3.67 -8.76
N GLU A 361 9.27 3.63 -9.81
CA GLU A 361 9.83 2.40 -10.36
C GLU A 361 11.25 2.21 -9.84
N TYR A 362 11.66 0.96 -9.63
CA TYR A 362 13.04 0.61 -9.34
C TYR A 362 13.39 -0.73 -10.00
N GLY A 363 14.27 -0.70 -10.99
CA GLY A 363 14.54 -1.87 -11.82
C GLY A 363 13.33 -2.28 -12.66
N ARG A 364 12.78 -3.47 -12.41
CA ARG A 364 11.57 -3.97 -13.08
C ARG A 364 10.33 -3.91 -12.21
N GLY A 365 10.49 -3.56 -10.93
CA GLY A 365 9.43 -3.50 -9.95
C GLY A 365 9.03 -2.08 -9.60
N PHE A 366 8.17 -1.99 -8.60
CA PHE A 366 7.53 -0.75 -8.18
C PHE A 366 7.59 -0.63 -6.66
N TRP A 367 7.53 0.61 -6.19
CA TRP A 367 7.39 0.90 -4.78
C TRP A 367 6.37 2.03 -4.59
N THR A 368 5.69 2.02 -3.46
CA THR A 368 4.75 3.06 -3.07
C THR A 368 4.92 3.34 -1.58
N PHE A 369 5.09 4.61 -1.22
CA PHE A 369 5.19 5.06 0.16
C PHE A 369 3.96 5.89 0.53
N TYR A 370 3.36 5.56 1.66
CA TYR A 370 2.19 6.24 2.20
C TYR A 370 2.52 6.71 3.61
N GLY A 371 2.74 8.02 3.79
CA GLY A 371 3.08 8.61 5.09
C GLY A 371 1.93 8.50 6.08
N GLY A 372 2.25 8.34 7.36
CA GLY A 372 1.30 8.15 8.45
C GLY A 372 1.05 6.69 8.79
N HIS A 373 0.36 6.46 9.92
CA HIS A 373 0.20 5.14 10.50
C HIS A 373 -1.15 4.50 10.16
N ASP A 374 -2.26 5.14 10.51
CA ASP A 374 -3.62 4.62 10.29
C ASP A 374 -4.54 5.69 9.73
N PRO A 375 -5.15 5.47 8.55
CA PRO A 375 -6.05 6.45 7.91
C PRO A 375 -7.30 6.85 8.69
N GLU A 376 -7.75 6.04 9.66
CA GLU A 376 -8.96 6.33 10.44
C GLU A 376 -8.63 6.65 11.91
N ASP A 377 -7.38 6.50 12.32
CA ASP A 377 -6.88 6.98 13.60
C ASP A 377 -5.87 8.12 13.39
N TYR A 378 -6.32 9.36 13.67
CA TYR A 378 -5.50 10.55 13.39
C TYR A 378 -4.14 10.52 14.06
N GLN A 379 -4.07 10.09 15.31
CA GLN A 379 -2.84 10.06 16.12
C GLN A 379 -2.81 8.78 16.95
N HIS A 380 -2.34 7.70 16.36
CA HIS A 380 -2.21 6.44 17.04
C HIS A 380 -1.15 6.51 18.15
N ASN A 381 -1.54 6.16 19.38
CA ASN A 381 -0.62 6.09 20.50
C ASN A 381 -0.30 4.64 20.86
N ILE A 382 0.90 4.43 21.39
CA ILE A 382 1.34 3.10 21.83
C ILE A 382 0.37 2.53 22.87
N GLY A 383 -0.18 1.33 22.58
CA GLY A 383 -1.12 0.62 23.44
C GLY A 383 -2.59 1.00 23.28
N GLU A 384 -2.94 1.81 22.30
CA GLU A 384 -4.34 2.03 21.92
C GLU A 384 -4.96 0.80 21.28
N GLN A 385 -6.29 0.73 21.30
CA GLN A 385 -7.01 -0.36 20.64
C GLN A 385 -6.94 -0.20 19.13
N PRO A 386 -6.84 -1.31 18.39
CA PRO A 386 -6.84 -1.27 16.92
C PRO A 386 -8.11 -0.64 16.36
N THR A 387 -7.98 0.02 15.21
CA THR A 387 -9.11 0.58 14.46
C THR A 387 -10.12 -0.51 14.07
N ASP A 388 -11.39 -0.29 14.40
CA ASP A 388 -12.47 -1.18 13.98
C ASP A 388 -13.00 -0.80 12.59
N LEU A 389 -12.54 -1.46 11.56
CA LEU A 389 -12.93 -1.21 10.16
C LEU A 389 -14.41 -1.49 9.86
N ARG A 390 -15.14 -2.16 10.78
CA ARG A 390 -16.62 -2.28 10.67
C ARG A 390 -17.30 -0.93 10.80
N LEU A 391 -16.67 0.03 11.45
CA LEU A 391 -17.15 1.41 11.58
C LEU A 391 -16.72 2.28 10.37
N HIS A 392 -15.78 1.82 9.56
CA HIS A 392 -15.16 2.54 8.45
C HIS A 392 -15.17 1.74 7.12
N PRO A 393 -16.30 1.08 6.73
CA PRO A 393 -16.34 0.17 5.57
C PRO A 393 -16.06 0.88 4.24
N ASN A 394 -16.20 2.19 4.22
CA ASN A 394 -16.01 3.06 3.06
C ASN A 394 -14.85 4.05 3.24
N SER A 395 -13.89 3.76 4.11
CA SER A 395 -12.73 4.62 4.34
C SER A 395 -11.95 4.89 3.05
N PRO A 396 -11.83 6.16 2.62
CA PRO A 396 -11.06 6.51 1.44
C PRO A 396 -9.55 6.26 1.64
N GLY A 397 -9.03 6.43 2.85
CA GLY A 397 -7.62 6.21 3.17
C GLY A 397 -7.22 4.73 3.12
N TYR A 398 -8.03 3.85 3.70
CA TYR A 398 -7.83 2.40 3.62
C TYR A 398 -8.03 1.86 2.20
N ARG A 399 -8.89 2.48 1.41
CA ARG A 399 -9.08 2.11 0.02
C ARG A 399 -7.81 2.31 -0.82
N LEU A 400 -7.00 3.34 -0.55
CA LEU A 400 -5.70 3.54 -1.22
C LEU A 400 -4.73 2.39 -0.92
N ILE A 401 -4.76 1.83 0.29
CA ILE A 401 -3.99 0.62 0.62
C ILE A 401 -4.40 -0.54 -0.29
N LEU A 402 -5.71 -0.78 -0.42
CA LEU A 402 -6.25 -1.89 -1.21
C LEU A 402 -6.04 -1.72 -2.71
N ASN A 403 -5.95 -0.48 -3.23
CA ASN A 403 -5.52 -0.21 -4.59
C ASN A 403 -4.11 -0.78 -4.86
N ASN A 404 -3.18 -0.61 -3.92
CA ASN A 404 -1.83 -1.16 -4.04
C ASN A 404 -1.81 -2.69 -4.05
N ILE A 405 -2.73 -3.34 -3.33
CA ILE A 405 -2.82 -4.80 -3.27
C ILE A 405 -3.29 -5.39 -4.61
N LEU A 406 -4.24 -4.75 -5.28
CA LEU A 406 -4.70 -5.22 -6.59
C LEU A 406 -3.79 -4.79 -7.75
N PHE A 407 -2.95 -3.78 -7.57
CA PHE A 407 -2.09 -3.23 -8.61
C PHE A 407 -1.21 -4.27 -9.34
N PRO A 408 -0.55 -5.24 -8.65
CA PRO A 408 0.25 -6.27 -9.31
C PRO A 408 -0.55 -7.23 -10.19
N ALA A 409 -1.87 -7.32 -10.00
CA ALA A 409 -2.75 -8.17 -10.80
C ALA A 409 -3.02 -7.62 -12.21
N ALA A 410 -2.67 -6.36 -12.46
CA ALA A 410 -2.95 -5.70 -13.72
C ALA A 410 -1.94 -6.09 -14.82
N GLU A 411 -2.44 -6.37 -16.02
CA GLU A 411 -1.57 -6.47 -17.20
C GLU A 411 -0.87 -5.13 -17.46
N LYS A 412 0.41 -5.18 -17.87
CA LYS A 412 1.10 -3.98 -18.32
C LYS A 412 0.37 -3.37 -19.52
N LYS A 413 -0.14 -2.16 -19.34
CA LYS A 413 -0.77 -1.39 -20.40
C LYS A 413 0.25 -1.15 -21.52
N LYS A 414 -0.04 -1.61 -22.73
CA LYS A 414 0.78 -1.28 -23.89
C LYS A 414 0.67 0.24 -24.11
N GLN A 415 1.81 0.93 -24.13
CA GLN A 415 1.82 2.34 -24.50
C GLN A 415 1.15 2.50 -25.86
N LYS A 416 0.11 3.30 -25.93
CA LYS A 416 -0.50 3.72 -27.20
C LYS A 416 0.48 4.71 -27.85
N THR A 417 1.17 4.26 -28.89
CA THR A 417 1.99 5.13 -29.75
C THR A 417 1.11 5.99 -30.61
#